data_61efd3c8c7ffb7e349f924a32007a4b0
#
_entry.id   61efd3c8c7ffb7e349f924a32007a4b0
#
_cell.length_a   1.000
_cell.length_b   1.000
_cell.length_c   1.000
_cell.angle_alpha   90.00
_cell.angle_beta   90.00
_cell.angle_gamma   90.00
#
_symmetry.space_group_name_H-M   'P 1'
#
loop_
_entity.id
_entity.type
_entity.pdbx_description
1 polymer ?
#
loop_
_entity_poly.entity_id
_entity_poly.type
_entity_poly.pdbx_seq_one_letter_code
_entity_poly.pdbx_strand_id
1 'polypeptide(L)'
;MKRIDFENGTVTGNILGAALPMLAAQLLNLLYNIVDRVYIARIPHVGTAALGAVGICFPLIMIITAFANLFGGGGAPLFSIYRGKKEEKTAVRIMNTSFSMICASAVLLMIGGFLFAYPVLILFGASKDAMLYAYPYMMIYLIGTLPSMIAVGMNPFINAQGYSVIGMSSVAVGAAANLILDPVFIFILGLGVRGAAIATVLSQTISAIFVYFFLSRRAELKVRLLRREEIGVCSGYARNIVSLGMAGFIMQLTNSLVSICCNHVLSVTGGDIYISVMTIISSVRQLVETPISAINEGTSPILSYNYGARRPGRVRKAMVVLAVMILLYTAVMWGSIIVIPEVLIRIFSSDKMLLKDAIPALRQYFAAFIFMDLQYMGQTVFKSLNKKKQAIFFSILRKVVIVVPLTYFMPYALHMGTDGVFFAEPVSNVIGGSICFITMLCTVLSELKRMEARK
;
A
#
# COMPACT_ATOMS: atom_id res chain seq x y z
N MET A 1 24.95 -0.44 13.14
CA MET A 1 23.56 -0.77 12.73
C MET A 1 23.56 -2.15 12.09
N LYS A 2 22.73 -3.06 12.58
CA LYS A 2 22.69 -4.43 12.03
C LYS A 2 22.00 -4.40 10.68
N ARG A 3 22.73 -4.76 9.64
CA ARG A 3 22.25 -4.89 8.26
C ARG A 3 21.89 -6.35 8.00
N ILE A 4 20.81 -6.59 7.26
CA ILE A 4 20.44 -7.91 6.81
C ILE A 4 21.36 -8.32 5.65
N ASP A 5 22.04 -9.46 5.80
CA ASP A 5 22.90 -10.01 4.75
C ASP A 5 22.07 -10.93 3.83
N PHE A 6 21.65 -10.37 2.69
CA PHE A 6 20.87 -11.11 1.69
C PHE A 6 21.70 -12.21 0.99
N GLU A 7 23.03 -12.12 1.05
CA GLU A 7 23.94 -13.04 0.36
C GLU A 7 24.21 -14.30 1.16
N ASN A 8 24.64 -14.15 2.42
CA ASN A 8 25.14 -15.25 3.25
C ASN A 8 24.17 -15.63 4.37
N GLY A 9 23.34 -14.70 4.84
CA GLY A 9 22.37 -14.95 5.90
C GLY A 9 21.34 -16.03 5.54
N THR A 10 20.73 -16.66 6.54
CA THR A 10 19.64 -17.63 6.31
C THR A 10 18.44 -16.92 5.67
N VAL A 11 17.81 -17.57 4.70
CA VAL A 11 16.66 -16.95 3.98
C VAL A 11 15.52 -16.62 4.94
N THR A 12 15.19 -17.56 5.84
CA THR A 12 14.13 -17.35 6.84
C THR A 12 14.46 -16.22 7.80
N GLY A 13 15.72 -16.18 8.32
CA GLY A 13 16.15 -15.10 9.22
C GLY A 13 16.14 -13.73 8.53
N ASN A 14 16.51 -13.68 7.26
CA ASN A 14 16.46 -12.44 6.47
C ASN A 14 15.03 -11.97 6.25
N ILE A 15 14.09 -12.87 5.94
CA ILE A 15 12.67 -12.53 5.77
C ILE A 15 12.07 -12.03 7.09
N LEU A 16 12.28 -12.74 8.19
CA LEU A 16 11.79 -12.31 9.50
C LEU A 16 12.42 -10.96 9.92
N GLY A 17 13.74 -10.83 9.73
CA GLY A 17 14.46 -9.59 10.03
C GLY A 17 13.99 -8.38 9.20
N ALA A 18 13.41 -8.60 8.03
CA ALA A 18 12.82 -7.55 7.20
C ALA A 18 11.32 -7.36 7.49
N ALA A 19 10.56 -8.44 7.58
CA ALA A 19 9.10 -8.39 7.72
C ALA A 19 8.64 -7.85 9.08
N LEU A 20 9.31 -8.21 10.19
CA LEU A 20 8.92 -7.72 11.52
C LEU A 20 9.04 -6.21 11.69
N PRO A 21 10.16 -5.55 11.31
CA PRO A 21 10.21 -4.08 11.32
C PRO A 21 9.17 -3.44 10.39
N MET A 22 8.93 -4.03 9.21
CA MET A 22 7.92 -3.51 8.28
C MET A 22 6.51 -3.65 8.85
N LEU A 23 6.20 -4.76 9.51
CA LEU A 23 4.93 -4.92 10.22
C LEU A 23 4.76 -3.84 11.30
N ALA A 24 5.78 -3.61 12.12
CA ALA A 24 5.75 -2.58 13.13
C ALA A 24 5.55 -1.18 12.51
N ALA A 25 6.23 -0.88 11.40
CA ALA A 25 6.04 0.38 10.67
C ALA A 25 4.60 0.56 10.17
N GLN A 26 4.01 -0.48 9.58
CA GLN A 26 2.64 -0.43 9.05
C GLN A 26 1.59 -0.33 10.17
N LEU A 27 1.79 -1.01 11.29
CA LEU A 27 0.91 -0.89 12.46
C LEU A 27 1.00 0.50 13.09
N LEU A 28 2.20 1.08 13.19
CA LEU A 28 2.38 2.47 13.62
C LEU A 28 1.69 3.46 12.68
N ASN A 29 1.80 3.23 11.38
CA ASN A 29 1.13 4.05 10.37
C ASN A 29 -0.41 3.97 10.49
N LEU A 30 -0.94 2.78 10.71
CA LEU A 30 -2.37 2.59 10.95
C LEU A 30 -2.82 3.30 12.23
N LEU A 31 -2.05 3.16 13.30
CA LEU A 31 -2.36 3.75 14.61
C LEU A 31 -2.39 5.28 14.52
N TYR A 32 -1.36 5.90 13.94
CA TYR A 32 -1.33 7.36 13.85
C TYR A 32 -2.47 7.89 12.96
N ASN A 33 -2.83 7.23 11.87
CA ASN A 33 -3.98 7.62 11.04
C ASN A 33 -5.30 7.58 11.81
N ILE A 34 -5.48 6.62 12.72
CA ILE A 34 -6.66 6.52 13.58
C ILE A 34 -6.65 7.68 14.59
N VAL A 35 -5.52 7.93 15.23
CA VAL A 35 -5.39 8.98 16.27
C VAL A 35 -5.59 10.37 15.68
N ASP A 36 -5.02 10.65 14.51
CA ASP A 36 -5.23 11.91 13.77
C ASP A 36 -6.72 12.17 13.53
N ARG A 37 -7.45 11.16 13.04
CA ARG A 37 -8.93 11.28 12.86
C ARG A 37 -9.67 11.51 14.18
N VAL A 38 -9.23 10.88 15.26
CA VAL A 38 -9.82 11.11 16.59
C VAL A 38 -9.59 12.55 17.07
N TYR A 39 -8.41 13.11 16.84
CA TYR A 39 -8.13 14.51 17.16
C TYR A 39 -8.99 15.46 16.32
N ILE A 40 -9.08 15.25 15.01
CA ILE A 40 -9.94 16.04 14.12
C ILE A 40 -11.41 15.97 14.57
N ALA A 41 -11.91 14.78 14.89
CA ALA A 41 -13.30 14.59 15.35
C ALA A 41 -13.60 15.31 16.67
N ARG A 42 -12.58 15.56 17.50
CA ARG A 42 -12.69 16.24 18.80
C ARG A 42 -12.52 17.75 18.73
N ILE A 43 -12.37 18.35 17.56
CA ILE A 43 -12.31 19.83 17.42
C ILE A 43 -13.64 20.43 17.89
N PRO A 44 -13.62 21.37 18.86
CA PRO A 44 -14.84 21.95 19.40
C PRO A 44 -15.72 22.57 18.30
N HIS A 45 -17.03 22.35 18.40
CA HIS A 45 -18.10 22.88 17.52
C HIS A 45 -18.09 22.42 16.05
N VAL A 46 -16.96 21.90 15.52
CA VAL A 46 -16.83 21.60 14.07
C VAL A 46 -16.28 20.18 13.79
N GLY A 47 -16.00 19.37 14.79
CA GLY A 47 -15.29 18.09 14.65
C GLY A 47 -15.91 17.13 13.62
N THR A 48 -17.24 16.96 13.62
CA THR A 48 -17.93 16.10 12.66
C THR A 48 -17.82 16.64 11.23
N ALA A 49 -18.04 17.94 11.03
CA ALA A 49 -17.91 18.59 9.72
C ALA A 49 -16.46 18.57 9.23
N ALA A 50 -15.50 18.79 10.14
CA ALA A 50 -14.08 18.73 9.87
C ALA A 50 -13.63 17.35 9.42
N LEU A 51 -14.07 16.30 10.12
CA LEU A 51 -13.76 14.91 9.78
C LEU A 51 -14.30 14.53 8.40
N GLY A 52 -15.54 14.92 8.10
CA GLY A 52 -16.14 14.71 6.79
C GLY A 52 -15.38 15.44 5.68
N ALA A 53 -14.97 16.68 5.92
CA ALA A 53 -14.20 17.47 4.97
C ALA A 53 -12.81 16.87 4.68
N VAL A 54 -12.10 16.40 5.71
CA VAL A 54 -10.82 15.68 5.52
C VAL A 54 -11.02 14.36 4.77
N GLY A 55 -12.15 13.67 5.01
CA GLY A 55 -12.53 12.47 4.24
C GLY A 55 -12.65 12.74 2.74
N ILE A 56 -13.16 13.90 2.33
CA ILE A 56 -13.26 14.31 0.92
C ILE A 56 -11.88 14.57 0.30
N CYS A 57 -10.88 14.96 1.09
CA CYS A 57 -9.50 15.16 0.63
C CYS A 57 -8.76 13.81 0.40
N PHE A 58 -9.22 12.73 1.00
CA PHE A 58 -8.52 11.44 1.03
C PHE A 58 -8.22 10.85 -0.37
N PRO A 59 -9.13 10.91 -1.39
CA PRO A 59 -8.80 10.42 -2.73
C PRO A 59 -7.62 11.15 -3.37
N LEU A 60 -7.48 12.47 -3.15
CA LEU A 60 -6.32 13.24 -3.65
C LEU A 60 -5.02 12.78 -2.96
N ILE A 61 -5.07 12.56 -1.65
CA ILE A 61 -3.95 12.04 -0.87
C ILE A 61 -3.55 10.64 -1.37
N MET A 62 -4.53 9.80 -1.72
CA MET A 62 -4.28 8.47 -2.28
C MET A 62 -3.59 8.54 -3.65
N ILE A 63 -3.93 9.50 -4.50
CA ILE A 63 -3.26 9.71 -5.78
C ILE A 63 -1.78 10.07 -5.55
N ILE A 64 -1.47 10.99 -4.64
CA ILE A 64 -0.10 11.37 -4.29
C ILE A 64 0.71 10.13 -3.82
N THR A 65 0.13 9.33 -2.92
CA THR A 65 0.73 8.09 -2.42
C THR A 65 0.91 7.03 -3.52
N ALA A 66 -0.06 6.92 -4.44
CA ALA A 66 0.03 6.00 -5.56
C ALA A 66 1.22 6.33 -6.49
N PHE A 67 1.48 7.60 -6.76
CA PHE A 67 2.66 8.03 -7.52
C PHE A 67 3.97 7.76 -6.77
N ALA A 68 4.02 7.99 -5.45
CA ALA A 68 5.20 7.62 -4.65
C ALA A 68 5.50 6.12 -4.75
N ASN A 69 4.46 5.28 -4.63
CA ASN A 69 4.55 3.83 -4.76
C ASN A 69 4.87 3.37 -6.19
N LEU A 70 4.42 4.09 -7.21
CA LEU A 70 4.76 3.82 -8.61
C LEU A 70 6.28 3.81 -8.82
N PHE A 71 6.96 4.83 -8.33
CA PHE A 71 8.40 4.96 -8.53
C PHE A 71 9.22 4.21 -7.48
N GLY A 72 8.81 4.22 -6.23
CA GLY A 72 9.47 3.48 -5.15
C GLY A 72 9.28 1.97 -5.28
N GLY A 73 8.03 1.53 -5.40
CA GLY A 73 7.68 0.11 -5.55
C GLY A 73 8.10 -0.51 -6.87
N GLY A 74 8.28 0.29 -7.94
CA GLY A 74 8.86 -0.18 -9.21
C GLY A 74 10.38 -0.19 -9.20
N GLY A 75 11.01 0.79 -8.55
CA GLY A 75 12.47 0.95 -8.54
C GLY A 75 13.19 0.02 -7.58
N ALA A 76 12.67 -0.20 -6.38
CA ALA A 76 13.35 -0.96 -5.33
C ALA A 76 13.59 -2.45 -5.70
N PRO A 77 12.67 -3.19 -6.33
CA PRO A 77 12.95 -4.54 -6.82
C PRO A 77 14.05 -4.55 -7.90
N LEU A 78 14.00 -3.62 -8.85
CA LEU A 78 15.04 -3.49 -9.89
C LEU A 78 16.40 -3.19 -9.26
N PHE A 79 16.46 -2.24 -8.33
CA PHE A 79 17.66 -1.93 -7.56
C PHE A 79 18.24 -3.18 -6.88
N SER A 80 17.39 -3.98 -6.22
CA SER A 80 17.82 -5.21 -5.55
C SER A 80 18.35 -6.26 -6.52
N ILE A 81 17.73 -6.42 -7.72
CA ILE A 81 18.20 -7.33 -8.77
C ILE A 81 19.61 -6.94 -9.21
N TYR A 82 19.86 -5.66 -9.50
CA TYR A 82 21.16 -5.21 -9.97
C TYR A 82 22.23 -5.25 -8.86
N ARG A 83 21.85 -5.05 -7.59
CA ARG A 83 22.75 -5.35 -6.45
C ARG A 83 23.13 -6.83 -6.41
N GLY A 84 22.15 -7.73 -6.60
CA GLY A 84 22.41 -9.17 -6.66
C GLY A 84 23.36 -9.57 -7.78
N LYS A 85 23.30 -8.86 -8.92
CA LYS A 85 24.25 -9.01 -10.04
C LYS A 85 25.65 -8.43 -9.77
N LYS A 86 25.85 -7.77 -8.64
CA LYS A 86 27.07 -6.99 -8.30
C LYS A 86 27.29 -5.77 -9.22
N GLU A 87 26.23 -5.30 -9.89
CA GLU A 87 26.24 -4.10 -10.74
C GLU A 87 25.82 -2.86 -9.95
N GLU A 88 26.62 -2.45 -8.96
CA GLU A 88 26.28 -1.37 -8.03
C GLU A 88 26.06 -0.02 -8.73
N LYS A 89 26.84 0.28 -9.78
CA LYS A 89 26.68 1.51 -10.57
C LYS A 89 25.28 1.59 -11.20
N THR A 90 24.79 0.48 -11.75
CA THR A 90 23.45 0.38 -12.32
C THR A 90 22.37 0.48 -11.23
N ALA A 91 22.57 -0.19 -10.10
CA ALA A 91 21.67 -0.10 -8.96
C ALA A 91 21.53 1.36 -8.47
N VAL A 92 22.63 2.09 -8.29
CA VAL A 92 22.62 3.51 -7.91
C VAL A 92 21.89 4.37 -8.95
N ARG A 93 22.10 4.13 -10.26
CA ARG A 93 21.39 4.85 -11.32
C ARG A 93 19.88 4.62 -11.23
N ILE A 94 19.41 3.40 -10.97
CA ILE A 94 17.99 3.08 -10.80
C ILE A 94 17.41 3.84 -9.59
N MET A 95 18.10 3.83 -8.44
CA MET A 95 17.68 4.57 -7.26
C MET A 95 17.61 6.08 -7.50
N ASN A 96 18.63 6.66 -8.16
CA ASN A 96 18.68 8.08 -8.51
C ASN A 96 17.58 8.45 -9.50
N THR A 97 17.29 7.56 -10.48
CA THR A 97 16.18 7.75 -11.42
C THR A 97 14.85 7.77 -10.69
N SER A 98 14.59 6.80 -9.80
CA SER A 98 13.37 6.78 -8.99
C SER A 98 13.24 8.05 -8.14
N PHE A 99 14.30 8.46 -7.47
CA PHE A 99 14.30 9.68 -6.64
C PHE A 99 13.99 10.93 -7.47
N SER A 100 14.63 11.08 -8.63
CA SER A 100 14.38 12.22 -9.51
C SER A 100 12.96 12.23 -10.08
N MET A 101 12.39 11.04 -10.39
CA MET A 101 11.01 10.91 -10.84
C MET A 101 10.01 11.23 -9.71
N ILE A 102 10.31 10.81 -8.47
CA ILE A 102 9.51 11.17 -7.29
C ILE A 102 9.50 12.69 -7.12
N CYS A 103 10.66 13.35 -7.16
CA CYS A 103 10.75 14.80 -7.01
C CYS A 103 10.00 15.54 -8.15
N ALA A 104 10.22 15.13 -9.39
CA ALA A 104 9.57 15.77 -10.55
C ALA A 104 8.05 15.59 -10.51
N SER A 105 7.57 14.36 -10.23
CA SER A 105 6.13 14.11 -10.13
C SER A 105 5.50 14.80 -8.92
N ALA A 106 6.20 14.91 -7.80
CA ALA A 106 5.73 15.64 -6.63
C ALA A 106 5.49 17.12 -6.95
N VAL A 107 6.43 17.76 -7.65
CA VAL A 107 6.28 19.16 -8.11
C VAL A 107 5.10 19.28 -9.07
N LEU A 108 4.96 18.37 -10.04
CA LEU A 108 3.84 18.39 -10.98
C LEU A 108 2.49 18.19 -10.28
N LEU A 109 2.40 17.25 -9.35
CA LEU A 109 1.18 17.00 -8.57
C LEU A 109 0.87 18.18 -7.63
N MET A 110 1.88 18.81 -7.05
CA MET A 110 1.71 20.00 -6.23
C MET A 110 1.16 21.16 -7.05
N ILE A 111 1.76 21.47 -8.20
CA ILE A 111 1.28 22.54 -9.11
C ILE A 111 -0.13 22.23 -9.60
N GLY A 112 -0.38 21.00 -10.10
CA GLY A 112 -1.70 20.57 -10.55
C GLY A 112 -2.73 20.61 -9.41
N GLY A 113 -2.33 20.20 -8.21
CA GLY A 113 -3.17 20.29 -7.01
C GLY A 113 -3.56 21.75 -6.69
N PHE A 114 -2.61 22.68 -6.68
CA PHE A 114 -2.91 24.10 -6.44
C PHE A 114 -3.85 24.70 -7.49
N LEU A 115 -3.73 24.30 -8.75
CA LEU A 115 -4.57 24.81 -9.84
C LEU A 115 -5.97 24.18 -9.82
N PHE A 116 -6.09 22.90 -9.49
CA PHE A 116 -7.33 22.13 -9.68
C PHE A 116 -7.96 21.60 -8.39
N ALA A 117 -7.41 21.87 -7.18
CA ALA A 117 -7.96 21.36 -5.93
C ALA A 117 -9.43 21.75 -5.73
N TYR A 118 -9.80 23.01 -6.01
CA TYR A 118 -11.16 23.47 -5.82
C TYR A 118 -12.18 22.70 -6.67
N PRO A 119 -12.07 22.62 -8.01
CA PRO A 119 -13.00 21.84 -8.82
C PRO A 119 -12.95 20.33 -8.53
N VAL A 120 -11.79 19.80 -8.17
CA VAL A 120 -11.65 18.36 -7.83
C VAL A 120 -12.35 18.03 -6.51
N LEU A 121 -12.27 18.89 -5.49
CA LEU A 121 -13.00 18.70 -4.24
C LEU A 121 -14.52 18.75 -4.45
N ILE A 122 -15.01 19.65 -5.32
CA ILE A 122 -16.44 19.67 -5.71
C ILE A 122 -16.82 18.36 -6.40
N LEU A 123 -16.00 17.86 -7.35
CA LEU A 123 -16.23 16.60 -8.04
C LEU A 123 -16.30 15.42 -7.06
N PHE A 124 -15.54 15.48 -5.97
CA PHE A 124 -15.58 14.45 -4.90
C PHE A 124 -16.70 14.66 -3.87
N GLY A 125 -17.60 15.62 -4.13
CA GLY A 125 -18.82 15.80 -3.35
C GLY A 125 -18.70 16.81 -2.21
N ALA A 126 -17.73 17.72 -2.24
CA ALA A 126 -17.63 18.78 -1.23
C ALA A 126 -18.82 19.75 -1.35
N SER A 127 -19.63 19.82 -0.29
CA SER A 127 -20.65 20.87 -0.13
C SER A 127 -19.98 22.22 0.16
N LYS A 128 -20.74 23.33 0.07
CA LYS A 128 -20.24 24.67 0.39
C LYS A 128 -19.66 24.72 1.82
N ASP A 129 -20.32 24.09 2.77
CA ASP A 129 -19.89 24.05 4.17
C ASP A 129 -18.65 23.18 4.37
N ALA A 130 -18.60 22.01 3.73
CA ALA A 130 -17.42 21.14 3.76
C ALA A 130 -16.19 21.82 3.13
N MET A 131 -16.39 22.65 2.11
CA MET A 131 -15.31 23.36 1.42
C MET A 131 -14.58 24.36 2.33
N LEU A 132 -15.24 24.90 3.37
CA LEU A 132 -14.61 25.78 4.36
C LEU A 132 -13.47 25.12 5.12
N TYR A 133 -13.52 23.77 5.27
CA TYR A 133 -12.52 22.98 5.95
C TYR A 133 -11.64 22.18 4.99
N ALA A 134 -12.22 21.59 3.94
CA ALA A 134 -11.51 20.73 2.98
C ALA A 134 -10.49 21.52 2.16
N TYR A 135 -10.85 22.69 1.66
CA TYR A 135 -9.96 23.47 0.80
C TYR A 135 -8.71 24.00 1.54
N PRO A 136 -8.81 24.65 2.71
CA PRO A 136 -7.63 25.05 3.46
C PRO A 136 -6.76 23.86 3.90
N TYR A 137 -7.38 22.74 4.29
CA TYR A 137 -6.64 21.52 4.63
C TYR A 137 -5.83 21.03 3.42
N MET A 138 -6.47 20.92 2.26
CA MET A 138 -5.83 20.44 1.04
C MET A 138 -4.72 21.37 0.56
N MET A 139 -4.90 22.68 0.62
CA MET A 139 -3.88 23.67 0.25
C MET A 139 -2.61 23.53 1.10
N ILE A 140 -2.75 23.32 2.41
CA ILE A 140 -1.63 23.07 3.31
C ILE A 140 -1.01 21.70 3.01
N TYR A 141 -1.83 20.65 2.85
CA TYR A 141 -1.34 19.30 2.56
C TYR A 141 -0.52 19.23 1.25
N LEU A 142 -0.91 19.99 0.21
CA LEU A 142 -0.20 20.05 -1.06
C LEU A 142 1.25 20.57 -0.92
N ILE A 143 1.54 21.44 0.04
CA ILE A 143 2.92 21.87 0.35
C ILE A 143 3.75 20.67 0.81
N GLY A 144 3.11 19.74 1.53
CA GLY A 144 3.71 18.48 2.00
C GLY A 144 3.85 17.39 0.95
N THR A 145 3.43 17.60 -0.30
CA THR A 145 3.46 16.58 -1.35
C THR A 145 4.86 16.04 -1.60
N LEU A 146 5.86 16.92 -1.74
CA LEU A 146 7.24 16.53 -1.97
C LEU A 146 7.83 15.71 -0.81
N PRO A 147 7.81 16.19 0.45
CA PRO A 147 8.30 15.38 1.56
C PRO A 147 7.51 14.07 1.75
N SER A 148 6.20 14.08 1.60
CA SER A 148 5.39 12.87 1.67
C SER A 148 5.82 11.81 0.66
N MET A 149 5.99 12.21 -0.60
CA MET A 149 6.41 11.31 -1.67
C MET A 149 7.84 10.80 -1.48
N ILE A 150 8.75 11.61 -0.93
CA ILE A 150 10.11 11.17 -0.60
C ILE A 150 10.06 10.16 0.56
N ALA A 151 9.34 10.43 1.63
CA ALA A 151 9.24 9.55 2.78
C ALA A 151 8.70 8.16 2.37
N VAL A 152 7.62 8.11 1.60
CA VAL A 152 6.97 6.86 1.16
C VAL A 152 7.74 6.18 0.03
N GLY A 153 8.12 6.93 -1.01
CA GLY A 153 8.71 6.36 -2.23
C GLY A 153 10.16 5.95 -2.09
N MET A 154 10.93 6.54 -1.16
CA MET A 154 12.34 6.19 -0.96
C MET A 154 12.58 5.18 0.17
N ASN A 155 11.63 4.97 1.06
CA ASN A 155 11.72 3.96 2.13
C ASN A 155 11.99 2.53 1.60
N PRO A 156 11.36 2.05 0.48
CA PRO A 156 11.67 0.74 -0.10
C PRO A 156 13.15 0.55 -0.47
N PHE A 157 13.89 1.62 -0.80
CA PHE A 157 15.33 1.54 -1.09
C PHE A 157 16.18 1.37 0.17
N ILE A 158 15.74 1.85 1.33
CA ILE A 158 16.36 1.56 2.63
C ILE A 158 16.24 0.06 2.92
N ASN A 159 15.03 -0.49 2.76
CA ASN A 159 14.74 -1.91 2.94
C ASN A 159 15.52 -2.77 1.94
N ALA A 160 15.60 -2.34 0.68
CA ALA A 160 16.34 -3.00 -0.39
C ALA A 160 17.86 -3.02 -0.16
N GLN A 161 18.38 -2.13 0.70
CA GLN A 161 19.78 -2.17 1.16
C GLN A 161 19.99 -3.03 2.42
N GLY A 162 18.92 -3.61 2.99
CA GLY A 162 18.95 -4.48 4.15
C GLY A 162 18.81 -3.74 5.49
N TYR A 163 18.43 -2.47 5.47
CA TYR A 163 18.28 -1.63 6.67
C TYR A 163 16.82 -1.50 7.12
N SER A 164 16.06 -2.60 7.19
CA SER A 164 14.62 -2.57 7.47
C SER A 164 14.25 -1.92 8.81
N VAL A 165 15.10 -2.04 9.85
CA VAL A 165 14.92 -1.34 11.12
C VAL A 165 14.98 0.17 10.93
N ILE A 166 15.84 0.66 10.05
CA ILE A 166 15.93 2.10 9.74
C ILE A 166 14.70 2.56 8.95
N GLY A 167 14.24 1.72 8.00
CA GLY A 167 12.98 1.96 7.29
C GLY A 167 11.81 2.09 8.26
N MET A 168 11.69 1.20 9.24
CA MET A 168 10.72 1.30 10.34
C MET A 168 10.91 2.59 11.15
N SER A 169 12.15 2.91 11.52
CA SER A 169 12.44 4.09 12.34
C SER A 169 12.02 5.39 11.66
N SER A 170 12.13 5.49 10.32
CA SER A 170 11.68 6.67 9.57
C SER A 170 10.17 6.88 9.69
N VAL A 171 9.39 5.79 9.66
CA VAL A 171 7.93 5.84 9.86
C VAL A 171 7.60 6.15 11.31
N ALA A 172 8.30 5.53 12.26
CA ALA A 172 8.09 5.75 13.70
C ALA A 172 8.35 7.20 14.12
N VAL A 173 9.42 7.81 13.59
CA VAL A 173 9.75 9.22 13.87
C VAL A 173 8.67 10.15 13.31
N GLY A 174 8.18 9.90 12.08
CA GLY A 174 7.08 10.66 11.51
C GLY A 174 5.78 10.51 12.32
N ALA A 175 5.41 9.27 12.68
CA ALA A 175 4.23 9.00 13.48
C ALA A 175 4.29 9.64 14.87
N ALA A 176 5.43 9.55 15.56
CA ALA A 176 5.63 10.19 16.86
C ALA A 176 5.57 11.73 16.76
N ALA A 177 6.18 12.30 15.72
CA ALA A 177 6.08 13.74 15.47
C ALA A 177 4.63 14.17 15.25
N ASN A 178 3.85 13.45 14.42
CA ASN A 178 2.45 13.76 14.18
C ASN A 178 1.62 13.68 15.48
N LEU A 179 1.79 12.61 16.27
CA LEU A 179 1.08 12.40 17.53
C LEU A 179 1.29 13.55 18.53
N ILE A 180 2.49 14.15 18.51
CA ILE A 180 2.86 15.29 19.39
C ILE A 180 2.37 16.62 18.78
N LEU A 181 2.54 16.80 17.48
CA LEU A 181 2.23 18.06 16.80
C LEU A 181 0.73 18.29 16.62
N ASP A 182 -0.07 17.23 16.41
CA ASP A 182 -1.52 17.36 16.24
C ASP A 182 -2.19 18.09 17.42
N PRO A 183 -2.07 17.64 18.68
CA PRO A 183 -2.71 18.36 19.80
C PRO A 183 -2.18 19.78 19.96
N VAL A 184 -0.90 20.02 19.65
CA VAL A 184 -0.31 21.38 19.75
C VAL A 184 -0.94 22.31 18.73
N PHE A 185 -0.98 21.91 17.44
CA PHE A 185 -1.51 22.77 16.39
C PHE A 185 -3.04 22.85 16.39
N ILE A 186 -3.72 21.75 16.69
CA ILE A 186 -5.19 21.69 16.70
C ILE A 186 -5.77 22.45 17.88
N PHE A 187 -5.31 22.15 19.11
CA PHE A 187 -5.95 22.61 20.33
C PHE A 187 -5.20 23.74 21.01
N ILE A 188 -3.87 23.64 21.21
CA ILE A 188 -3.11 24.68 21.93
C ILE A 188 -3.01 25.96 21.10
N LEU A 189 -2.67 25.85 19.82
CA LEU A 189 -2.63 27.00 18.91
C LEU A 189 -4.00 27.35 18.32
N GLY A 190 -5.03 26.52 18.54
CA GLY A 190 -6.40 26.80 18.10
C GLY A 190 -6.60 26.81 16.58
N LEU A 191 -5.69 26.21 15.80
CA LEU A 191 -5.76 26.23 14.35
C LEU A 191 -6.77 25.23 13.75
N GLY A 192 -7.35 24.34 14.59
CA GLY A 192 -8.36 23.37 14.18
C GLY A 192 -7.88 22.49 13.02
N VAL A 193 -8.69 22.39 11.97
CA VAL A 193 -8.41 21.55 10.78
C VAL A 193 -7.12 21.96 10.05
N ARG A 194 -6.82 23.26 10.00
CA ARG A 194 -5.55 23.74 9.43
C ARG A 194 -4.36 23.26 10.26
N GLY A 195 -4.52 23.19 11.59
CA GLY A 195 -3.51 22.67 12.51
C GLY A 195 -3.18 21.20 12.22
N ALA A 196 -4.19 20.35 12.00
CA ALA A 196 -3.99 18.94 11.60
C ALA A 196 -3.19 18.82 10.30
N ALA A 197 -3.52 19.64 9.28
CA ALA A 197 -2.77 19.64 8.02
C ALA A 197 -1.30 20.06 8.22
N ILE A 198 -1.04 21.10 9.01
CA ILE A 198 0.33 21.57 9.32
C ILE A 198 1.12 20.48 10.05
N ALA A 199 0.53 19.87 11.08
CA ALA A 199 1.16 18.81 11.85
C ALA A 199 1.53 17.61 10.95
N THR A 200 0.61 17.19 10.07
CA THR A 200 0.85 16.13 9.08
C THR A 200 2.00 16.48 8.13
N VAL A 201 2.01 17.68 7.56
CA VAL A 201 3.09 18.13 6.66
C VAL A 201 4.44 18.18 7.36
N LEU A 202 4.49 18.70 8.58
CA LEU A 202 5.73 18.74 9.38
C LEU A 202 6.23 17.33 9.71
N SER A 203 5.35 16.43 10.11
CA SER A 203 5.68 15.03 10.42
C SER A 203 6.24 14.29 9.20
N GLN A 204 5.60 14.45 8.04
CA GLN A 204 6.08 13.90 6.78
C GLN A 204 7.42 14.52 6.35
N THR A 205 7.62 15.82 6.63
CA THR A 205 8.89 16.49 6.36
C THR A 205 10.01 15.93 7.24
N ILE A 206 9.76 15.71 8.52
CA ILE A 206 10.72 15.09 9.44
C ILE A 206 11.08 13.67 8.96
N SER A 207 10.08 12.87 8.59
CA SER A 207 10.30 11.53 8.03
C SER A 207 11.11 11.58 6.72
N ALA A 208 10.78 12.50 5.81
CA ALA A 208 11.50 12.69 4.56
C ALA A 208 12.97 13.10 4.76
N ILE A 209 13.23 14.03 5.68
CA ILE A 209 14.59 14.43 6.04
C ILE A 209 15.36 13.23 6.59
N PHE A 210 14.75 12.42 7.46
CA PHE A 210 15.37 11.22 7.99
C PHE A 210 15.73 10.22 6.88
N VAL A 211 14.78 9.91 5.98
CA VAL A 211 14.97 9.01 4.82
C VAL A 211 16.08 9.53 3.90
N TYR A 212 16.01 10.80 3.51
CA TYR A 212 16.99 11.41 2.62
C TYR A 212 18.38 11.48 3.25
N PHE A 213 18.48 11.91 4.52
CA PHE A 213 19.74 11.96 5.25
C PHE A 213 20.38 10.58 5.34
N PHE A 214 19.59 9.55 5.67
CA PHE A 214 20.11 8.19 5.73
C PHE A 214 20.62 7.73 4.36
N LEU A 215 19.80 7.84 3.30
CA LEU A 215 20.16 7.39 1.94
C LEU A 215 21.30 8.19 1.31
N SER A 216 21.46 9.48 1.64
CA SER A 216 22.53 10.32 1.07
C SER A 216 23.84 10.23 1.84
N ARG A 217 23.82 9.95 3.15
CA ARG A 217 25.01 10.02 4.01
C ARG A 217 25.43 8.69 4.63
N ARG A 218 24.47 7.87 5.08
CA ARG A 218 24.72 6.68 5.90
C ARG A 218 24.59 5.35 5.17
N ALA A 219 23.77 5.31 4.11
CA ALA A 219 23.55 4.11 3.32
C ALA A 219 24.83 3.72 2.55
N GLU A 220 24.96 2.42 2.26
CA GLU A 220 26.06 1.87 1.45
C GLU A 220 26.06 2.47 0.03
N LEU A 221 24.91 2.41 -0.63
CA LEU A 221 24.69 3.04 -1.93
C LEU A 221 23.92 4.34 -1.72
N LYS A 222 24.57 5.44 -2.07
CA LYS A 222 24.07 6.78 -1.78
C LYS A 222 23.16 7.32 -2.88
N VAL A 223 22.07 7.97 -2.47
CA VAL A 223 21.13 8.63 -3.38
C VAL A 223 21.58 10.06 -3.70
N ARG A 224 21.33 10.47 -4.93
CA ARG A 224 21.42 11.87 -5.40
C ARG A 224 20.43 12.11 -6.53
N LEU A 225 20.15 13.37 -6.82
CA LEU A 225 19.45 13.74 -8.04
C LEU A 225 20.28 13.40 -9.29
N LEU A 226 19.60 13.02 -10.36
CA LEU A 226 20.21 12.82 -11.67
C LEU A 226 20.81 14.13 -12.18
N ARG A 227 22.01 14.04 -12.73
CA ARG A 227 22.59 15.16 -13.50
C ARG A 227 21.94 15.20 -14.88
N ARG A 228 21.89 16.39 -15.48
CA ARG A 228 21.28 16.59 -16.81
C ARG A 228 21.88 15.65 -17.87
N GLU A 229 23.17 15.40 -17.80
CA GLU A 229 23.91 14.50 -18.70
C GLU A 229 23.50 13.01 -18.59
N GLU A 230 22.95 12.62 -17.43
CA GLU A 230 22.56 11.24 -17.14
C GLU A 230 21.12 10.93 -17.59
N ILE A 231 20.30 11.93 -17.89
CA ILE A 231 18.87 11.79 -18.20
C ILE A 231 18.67 10.88 -19.41
N GLY A 232 19.46 11.05 -20.48
CA GLY A 232 19.38 10.23 -21.70
C GLY A 232 19.65 8.75 -21.41
N VAL A 233 20.71 8.46 -20.66
CA VAL A 233 21.10 7.08 -20.30
C VAL A 233 20.08 6.45 -19.35
N CYS A 234 19.45 7.25 -18.48
CA CYS A 234 18.51 6.78 -17.48
C CYS A 234 17.08 6.63 -17.99
N SER A 235 16.75 7.08 -19.21
CA SER A 235 15.41 6.96 -19.80
C SER A 235 14.93 5.50 -19.88
N GLY A 236 15.81 4.56 -20.21
CA GLY A 236 15.51 3.12 -20.22
C GLY A 236 15.19 2.58 -18.83
N TYR A 237 15.90 3.07 -17.80
CA TYR A 237 15.59 2.70 -16.40
C TYR A 237 14.26 3.30 -15.95
N ALA A 238 13.95 4.54 -16.30
CA ALA A 238 12.69 5.20 -16.00
C ALA A 238 11.49 4.40 -16.55
N ARG A 239 11.56 3.99 -17.84
CA ARG A 239 10.53 3.12 -18.44
C ARG A 239 10.37 1.79 -17.70
N ASN A 240 11.47 1.20 -17.26
CA ASN A 240 11.44 -0.06 -16.51
C ASN A 240 10.81 0.10 -15.12
N ILE A 241 11.15 1.18 -14.41
CA ILE A 241 10.61 1.53 -13.10
C ILE A 241 9.11 1.74 -13.20
N VAL A 242 8.65 2.59 -14.14
CA VAL A 242 7.21 2.84 -14.37
C VAL A 242 6.48 1.55 -14.73
N SER A 243 7.00 0.77 -15.67
CA SER A 243 6.34 -0.48 -16.08
C SER A 243 6.19 -1.48 -14.95
N LEU A 244 7.15 -1.58 -14.02
CA LEU A 244 7.07 -2.49 -12.89
C LEU A 244 6.17 -1.92 -11.77
N GLY A 245 6.28 -0.64 -11.49
CA GLY A 245 5.45 0.04 -10.50
C GLY A 245 3.99 0.19 -10.91
N MET A 246 3.70 0.20 -12.22
CA MET A 246 2.35 0.28 -12.76
C MET A 246 1.43 -0.82 -12.23
N ALA A 247 1.95 -2.02 -11.95
CA ALA A 247 1.16 -3.10 -11.37
C ALA A 247 0.56 -2.72 -9.99
N GLY A 248 1.37 -2.12 -9.12
CA GLY A 248 0.90 -1.63 -7.82
C GLY A 248 -0.01 -0.40 -7.92
N PHE A 249 0.32 0.51 -8.83
CA PHE A 249 -0.48 1.70 -9.12
C PHE A 249 -1.89 1.32 -9.61
N ILE A 250 -1.99 0.43 -10.60
CA ILE A 250 -3.27 -0.08 -11.11
C ILE A 250 -4.04 -0.80 -9.99
N MET A 251 -3.37 -1.61 -9.18
CA MET A 251 -4.03 -2.31 -8.07
C MET A 251 -4.64 -1.35 -7.07
N GLN A 252 -4.00 -0.23 -6.76
CA GLN A 252 -4.52 0.79 -5.86
C GLN A 252 -5.73 1.52 -6.45
N LEU A 253 -5.65 1.92 -7.74
CA LEU A 253 -6.77 2.56 -8.44
C LEU A 253 -7.98 1.61 -8.58
N THR A 254 -7.75 0.36 -8.91
CA THR A 254 -8.82 -0.62 -9.09
C THR A 254 -9.50 -1.01 -7.77
N ASN A 255 -8.80 -0.95 -6.63
CA ASN A 255 -9.43 -1.11 -5.32
C ASN A 255 -10.45 0.01 -5.06
N SER A 256 -10.12 1.25 -5.40
CA SER A 256 -11.06 2.39 -5.29
C SER A 256 -12.27 2.21 -6.21
N LEU A 257 -12.04 1.75 -7.46
CA LEU A 257 -13.13 1.48 -8.41
C LEU A 257 -14.08 0.39 -7.86
N VAL A 258 -13.55 -0.71 -7.35
CA VAL A 258 -14.36 -1.79 -6.75
C VAL A 258 -15.17 -1.26 -5.57
N SER A 259 -14.57 -0.45 -4.70
CA SER A 259 -15.28 0.15 -3.56
C SER A 259 -16.46 1.03 -4.01
N ILE A 260 -16.26 1.84 -5.05
CA ILE A 260 -17.35 2.67 -5.63
C ILE A 260 -18.47 1.79 -6.18
N CYS A 261 -18.14 0.75 -6.96
CA CYS A 261 -19.14 -0.17 -7.51
C CYS A 261 -19.90 -0.91 -6.40
N CYS A 262 -19.21 -1.44 -5.39
CA CYS A 262 -19.84 -2.11 -4.25
C CYS A 262 -20.81 -1.18 -3.51
N ASN A 263 -20.35 0.04 -3.18
CA ASN A 263 -21.19 1.00 -2.46
C ASN A 263 -22.42 1.42 -3.29
N HIS A 264 -22.26 1.61 -4.60
CA HIS A 264 -23.37 1.92 -5.48
C HIS A 264 -24.42 0.79 -5.50
N VAL A 265 -24.00 -0.45 -5.69
CA VAL A 265 -24.93 -1.58 -5.71
C VAL A 265 -25.59 -1.80 -4.33
N LEU A 266 -24.83 -1.70 -3.24
CA LEU A 266 -25.36 -1.83 -1.88
C LEU A 266 -26.36 -0.72 -1.53
N SER A 267 -26.12 0.53 -1.98
CA SER A 267 -27.08 1.62 -1.76
C SER A 267 -28.44 1.35 -2.40
N VAL A 268 -28.45 0.72 -3.58
CA VAL A 268 -29.69 0.39 -4.32
C VAL A 268 -30.35 -0.87 -3.77
N THR A 269 -29.60 -1.89 -3.38
CA THR A 269 -30.14 -3.21 -2.98
C THR A 269 -30.43 -3.34 -1.50
N GLY A 270 -29.71 -2.61 -0.64
CA GLY A 270 -29.81 -2.77 0.82
C GLY A 270 -29.87 -1.47 1.62
N GLY A 271 -29.67 -0.32 0.96
CA GLY A 271 -29.68 0.99 1.60
C GLY A 271 -28.43 1.29 2.45
N ASP A 272 -28.50 2.37 3.24
CA ASP A 272 -27.37 2.93 3.97
C ASP A 272 -26.77 1.99 5.04
N ILE A 273 -27.59 1.09 5.58
CA ILE A 273 -27.12 0.12 6.58
C ILE A 273 -26.05 -0.82 5.96
N TYR A 274 -26.24 -1.28 4.71
CA TYR A 274 -25.29 -2.18 4.06
C TYR A 274 -24.03 -1.45 3.56
N ILE A 275 -24.09 -0.14 3.30
CA ILE A 275 -22.90 0.70 3.09
C ILE A 275 -22.08 0.76 4.39
N SER A 276 -22.74 0.90 5.53
CA SER A 276 -22.10 0.89 6.86
C SER A 276 -21.48 -0.47 7.16
N VAL A 277 -22.17 -1.57 6.84
CA VAL A 277 -21.64 -2.94 6.94
C VAL A 277 -20.38 -3.10 6.08
N MET A 278 -20.40 -2.66 4.82
CA MET A 278 -19.24 -2.74 3.93
C MET A 278 -18.05 -1.89 4.42
N THR A 279 -18.32 -0.77 5.06
CA THR A 279 -17.29 0.07 5.69
C THR A 279 -16.58 -0.66 6.83
N ILE A 280 -17.34 -1.37 7.69
CA ILE A 280 -16.77 -2.19 8.75
C ILE A 280 -15.96 -3.35 8.17
N ILE A 281 -16.51 -4.06 7.18
CA ILE A 281 -15.82 -5.17 6.50
C ILE A 281 -14.50 -4.68 5.89
N SER A 282 -14.50 -3.51 5.26
CA SER A 282 -13.29 -2.89 4.68
C SER A 282 -12.27 -2.53 5.75
N SER A 283 -12.71 -2.11 6.93
CA SER A 283 -11.83 -1.80 8.06
C SER A 283 -11.20 -3.06 8.66
N VAL A 284 -12.00 -4.12 8.84
CA VAL A 284 -11.49 -5.45 9.25
C VAL A 284 -10.51 -5.97 8.21
N ARG A 285 -10.83 -5.84 6.93
CA ARG A 285 -9.96 -6.24 5.82
C ARG A 285 -8.61 -5.53 5.90
N GLN A 286 -8.59 -4.21 6.08
CA GLN A 286 -7.36 -3.44 6.19
C GLN A 286 -6.49 -3.93 7.36
N LEU A 287 -7.10 -4.21 8.51
CA LEU A 287 -6.40 -4.74 9.68
C LEU A 287 -5.77 -6.11 9.39
N VAL A 288 -6.51 -7.00 8.72
CA VAL A 288 -6.08 -8.37 8.42
C VAL A 288 -5.04 -8.39 7.29
N GLU A 289 -5.13 -7.53 6.28
CA GLU A 289 -4.19 -7.45 5.16
C GLU A 289 -2.85 -6.78 5.52
N THR A 290 -2.81 -5.96 6.56
CA THR A 290 -1.60 -5.23 6.96
C THR A 290 -0.40 -6.14 7.23
N PRO A 291 -0.49 -7.23 8.03
CA PRO A 291 0.64 -8.16 8.22
C PRO A 291 1.02 -8.91 6.95
N ILE A 292 0.07 -9.26 6.10
CA ILE A 292 0.32 -9.92 4.81
C ILE A 292 1.16 -9.02 3.91
N SER A 293 0.81 -7.75 3.84
CA SER A 293 1.56 -6.73 3.09
C SER A 293 2.98 -6.58 3.62
N ALA A 294 3.15 -6.54 4.95
CA ALA A 294 4.48 -6.44 5.58
C ALA A 294 5.37 -7.66 5.27
N ILE A 295 4.81 -8.87 5.31
CA ILE A 295 5.53 -10.11 4.94
C ILE A 295 5.95 -10.06 3.45
N ASN A 296 5.05 -9.66 2.57
CA ASN A 296 5.31 -9.53 1.13
C ASN A 296 6.41 -8.49 0.85
N GLU A 297 6.31 -7.31 1.42
CA GLU A 297 7.28 -6.23 1.25
C GLU A 297 8.64 -6.59 1.83
N GLY A 298 8.68 -7.24 3.01
CA GLY A 298 9.91 -7.71 3.63
C GLY A 298 10.59 -8.81 2.82
N THR A 299 9.83 -9.65 2.12
CA THR A 299 10.37 -10.74 1.30
C THR A 299 10.86 -10.26 -0.07
N SER A 300 10.24 -9.22 -0.63
CA SER A 300 10.52 -8.73 -1.98
C SER A 300 12.01 -8.41 -2.24
N PRO A 301 12.74 -7.66 -1.39
CA PRO A 301 14.17 -7.40 -1.60
C PRO A 301 15.02 -8.68 -1.62
N ILE A 302 14.67 -9.68 -0.82
CA ILE A 302 15.40 -10.95 -0.70
C ILE A 302 15.20 -11.78 -1.97
N LEU A 303 13.97 -11.85 -2.48
CA LEU A 303 13.66 -12.49 -3.77
C LEU A 303 14.43 -11.82 -4.90
N SER A 304 14.33 -10.50 -5.00
CA SER A 304 14.94 -9.70 -6.06
C SER A 304 16.46 -9.82 -6.07
N TYR A 305 17.11 -9.71 -4.89
CA TYR A 305 18.55 -9.84 -4.75
C TYR A 305 19.05 -11.22 -5.17
N ASN A 306 18.45 -12.29 -4.62
CA ASN A 306 18.89 -13.66 -4.91
C ASN A 306 18.60 -14.07 -6.37
N TYR A 307 17.53 -13.53 -6.96
CA TYR A 307 17.27 -13.69 -8.39
C TYR A 307 18.35 -13.03 -9.24
N GLY A 308 18.72 -11.79 -8.92
CA GLY A 308 19.82 -11.08 -9.57
C GLY A 308 21.17 -11.80 -9.43
N ALA A 309 21.44 -12.36 -8.24
CA ALA A 309 22.64 -13.14 -7.93
C ALA A 309 22.65 -14.53 -8.57
N ARG A 310 21.65 -14.90 -9.37
CA ARG A 310 21.50 -16.23 -9.99
C ARG A 310 21.57 -17.37 -8.97
N ARG A 311 20.92 -17.22 -7.82
CA ARG A 311 20.83 -18.24 -6.75
C ARG A 311 19.43 -18.87 -6.69
N PRO A 312 19.04 -19.73 -7.66
CA PRO A 312 17.66 -20.24 -7.78
C PRO A 312 17.18 -20.99 -6.56
N GLY A 313 18.04 -21.77 -5.88
CA GLY A 313 17.68 -22.48 -4.65
C GLY A 313 17.27 -21.53 -3.51
N ARG A 314 17.94 -20.36 -3.38
CA ARG A 314 17.56 -19.38 -2.36
C ARG A 314 16.26 -18.64 -2.74
N VAL A 315 16.02 -18.38 -4.02
CA VAL A 315 14.75 -17.81 -4.50
C VAL A 315 13.60 -18.79 -4.21
N ARG A 316 13.75 -20.09 -4.53
CA ARG A 316 12.76 -21.13 -4.22
C ARG A 316 12.47 -21.20 -2.72
N LYS A 317 13.54 -21.22 -1.88
CA LYS A 317 13.38 -21.20 -0.43
C LYS A 317 12.64 -19.96 0.07
N ALA A 318 12.92 -18.78 -0.49
CA ALA A 318 12.23 -17.54 -0.13
C ALA A 318 10.73 -17.58 -0.51
N MET A 319 10.39 -18.15 -1.68
CA MET A 319 8.99 -18.37 -2.08
C MET A 319 8.27 -19.32 -1.12
N VAL A 320 8.92 -20.42 -0.70
CA VAL A 320 8.33 -21.37 0.25
C VAL A 320 8.13 -20.73 1.63
N VAL A 321 9.13 -20.01 2.14
CA VAL A 321 9.02 -19.31 3.43
C VAL A 321 7.92 -18.25 3.39
N LEU A 322 7.84 -17.47 2.31
CA LEU A 322 6.75 -16.50 2.08
C LEU A 322 5.39 -17.20 2.13
N ALA A 323 5.22 -18.29 1.39
CA ALA A 323 3.97 -19.05 1.34
C ALA A 323 3.59 -19.60 2.73
N VAL A 324 4.53 -20.22 3.43
CA VAL A 324 4.27 -20.77 4.77
C VAL A 324 3.88 -19.67 5.75
N MET A 325 4.60 -18.55 5.79
CA MET A 325 4.30 -17.45 6.71
C MET A 325 2.91 -16.85 6.45
N ILE A 326 2.59 -16.56 5.19
CA ILE A 326 1.29 -15.99 4.84
C ILE A 326 0.17 -16.99 5.12
N LEU A 327 0.30 -18.24 4.68
CA LEU A 327 -0.77 -19.24 4.86
C LEU A 327 -1.02 -19.57 6.35
N LEU A 328 0.03 -19.64 7.18
CA LEU A 328 -0.13 -19.81 8.63
C LEU A 328 -0.87 -18.63 9.25
N TYR A 329 -0.47 -17.40 8.92
CA TYR A 329 -1.14 -16.20 9.41
C TYR A 329 -2.60 -16.16 8.95
N THR A 330 -2.84 -16.42 7.67
CA THR A 330 -4.19 -16.43 7.08
C THR A 330 -5.09 -17.48 7.70
N ALA A 331 -4.58 -18.68 7.96
CA ALA A 331 -5.35 -19.74 8.61
C ALA A 331 -5.82 -19.32 10.00
N VAL A 332 -4.96 -18.66 10.79
CA VAL A 332 -5.32 -18.13 12.11
C VAL A 332 -6.36 -17.01 11.99
N MET A 333 -6.16 -16.04 11.10
CA MET A 333 -7.08 -14.91 10.94
C MET A 333 -8.42 -15.35 10.34
N TRP A 334 -8.40 -16.23 9.36
CA TRP A 334 -9.62 -16.80 8.78
C TRP A 334 -10.41 -17.60 9.81
N GLY A 335 -9.73 -18.43 10.62
CA GLY A 335 -10.34 -19.12 11.75
C GLY A 335 -10.98 -18.13 12.74
N SER A 336 -10.29 -17.05 13.07
CA SER A 336 -10.80 -15.99 13.95
C SER A 336 -12.07 -15.33 13.37
N ILE A 337 -12.08 -15.03 12.08
CA ILE A 337 -13.23 -14.42 11.40
C ILE A 337 -14.45 -15.35 11.42
N ILE A 338 -14.24 -16.67 11.29
CA ILE A 338 -15.34 -17.65 11.32
C ILE A 338 -15.86 -17.86 12.74
N VAL A 339 -14.94 -18.01 13.72
CA VAL A 339 -15.29 -18.40 15.11
C VAL A 339 -15.77 -17.21 15.93
N ILE A 340 -15.09 -16.06 15.82
CA ILE A 340 -15.33 -14.87 16.66
C ILE A 340 -15.55 -13.58 15.83
N PRO A 341 -16.40 -13.58 14.79
CA PRO A 341 -16.61 -12.41 13.92
C PRO A 341 -17.09 -11.18 14.70
N GLU A 342 -17.90 -11.40 15.74
CA GLU A 342 -18.47 -10.36 16.56
C GLU A 342 -17.39 -9.52 17.26
N VAL A 343 -16.32 -10.15 17.76
CA VAL A 343 -15.20 -9.45 18.41
C VAL A 343 -14.51 -8.50 17.44
N LEU A 344 -14.28 -8.94 16.20
CA LEU A 344 -13.63 -8.12 15.16
C LEU A 344 -14.50 -6.94 14.74
N ILE A 345 -15.82 -7.13 14.63
CA ILE A 345 -16.76 -6.07 14.26
C ILE A 345 -16.90 -5.07 15.41
N ARG A 346 -16.93 -5.53 16.67
CA ARG A 346 -17.05 -4.67 17.86
C ARG A 346 -15.87 -3.72 18.05
N ILE A 347 -14.72 -3.97 17.44
CA ILE A 347 -13.61 -3.01 17.40
C ILE A 347 -14.05 -1.70 16.70
N PHE A 348 -14.97 -1.79 15.73
CA PHE A 348 -15.37 -0.66 14.89
C PHE A 348 -16.79 -0.14 15.20
N SER A 349 -17.70 -1.00 15.70
CA SER A 349 -19.06 -0.61 16.01
C SER A 349 -19.65 -1.46 17.13
N SER A 350 -20.37 -0.79 18.04
CA SER A 350 -21.14 -1.46 19.14
C SER A 350 -22.63 -1.53 18.85
N ASP A 351 -23.09 -1.07 17.69
CA ASP A 351 -24.50 -1.07 17.32
C ASP A 351 -25.00 -2.50 17.07
N LYS A 352 -26.01 -2.92 17.86
CA LYS A 352 -26.58 -4.27 17.78
C LYS A 352 -27.31 -4.54 16.47
N MET A 353 -27.91 -3.52 15.86
CA MET A 353 -28.62 -3.65 14.60
C MET A 353 -27.64 -3.92 13.47
N LEU A 354 -26.54 -3.17 13.45
CA LEU A 354 -25.46 -3.33 12.48
C LEU A 354 -24.72 -4.67 12.64
N LEU A 355 -24.52 -5.15 13.87
CA LEU A 355 -23.90 -6.46 14.14
C LEU A 355 -24.64 -7.61 13.50
N LYS A 356 -25.99 -7.58 13.53
CA LYS A 356 -26.83 -8.66 12.96
C LYS A 356 -26.55 -8.90 11.47
N ASP A 357 -26.39 -7.83 10.69
CA ASP A 357 -26.16 -7.91 9.25
C ASP A 357 -24.65 -8.01 8.92
N ALA A 358 -23.79 -7.42 9.74
CA ALA A 358 -22.35 -7.43 9.52
C ALA A 358 -21.69 -8.81 9.77
N ILE A 359 -22.19 -9.62 10.72
CA ILE A 359 -21.62 -10.95 11.01
C ILE A 359 -21.71 -11.90 9.80
N PRO A 360 -22.90 -12.14 9.20
CA PRO A 360 -23.01 -13.00 8.03
C PRO A 360 -22.25 -12.42 6.84
N ALA A 361 -22.35 -11.11 6.59
CA ALA A 361 -21.65 -10.43 5.50
C ALA A 361 -20.13 -10.56 5.62
N LEU A 362 -19.57 -10.44 6.84
CA LEU A 362 -18.13 -10.62 7.08
C LEU A 362 -17.70 -12.06 6.75
N ARG A 363 -18.46 -13.07 7.19
CA ARG A 363 -18.15 -14.47 6.89
C ARG A 363 -18.22 -14.77 5.40
N GLN A 364 -19.21 -14.22 4.70
CA GLN A 364 -19.37 -14.35 3.25
C GLN A 364 -18.18 -13.71 2.53
N TYR A 365 -17.84 -12.47 2.87
CA TYR A 365 -16.77 -11.72 2.23
C TYR A 365 -15.38 -12.39 2.38
N PHE A 366 -15.12 -13.01 3.53
CA PHE A 366 -13.86 -13.71 3.81
C PHE A 366 -13.91 -15.22 3.55
N ALA A 367 -14.97 -15.76 2.96
CA ALA A 367 -15.14 -17.21 2.75
C ALA A 367 -13.96 -17.86 1.99
N ALA A 368 -13.37 -17.15 1.04
CA ALA A 368 -12.22 -17.61 0.25
C ALA A 368 -10.95 -16.77 0.48
N PHE A 369 -10.72 -16.32 1.71
CA PHE A 369 -9.62 -15.42 2.04
C PHE A 369 -8.23 -15.99 1.68
N ILE A 370 -8.03 -17.31 1.89
CA ILE A 370 -6.78 -18.00 1.53
C ILE A 370 -6.41 -17.80 0.06
N PHE A 371 -7.38 -17.79 -0.86
CA PHE A 371 -7.12 -17.60 -2.29
C PHE A 371 -6.71 -16.18 -2.63
N MET A 372 -7.13 -15.19 -1.87
CA MET A 372 -6.65 -13.81 -2.00
C MET A 372 -5.14 -13.73 -1.73
N ASP A 373 -4.67 -14.45 -0.72
CA ASP A 373 -3.26 -14.46 -0.36
C ASP A 373 -2.38 -15.16 -1.40
N LEU A 374 -2.92 -16.18 -2.07
CA LEU A 374 -2.25 -16.79 -3.22
C LEU A 374 -1.98 -15.76 -4.33
N GLN A 375 -2.90 -14.81 -4.54
CA GLN A 375 -2.67 -13.72 -5.47
C GLN A 375 -1.61 -12.74 -4.99
N TYR A 376 -1.64 -12.33 -3.71
CA TYR A 376 -0.63 -11.41 -3.16
C TYR A 376 0.77 -12.02 -3.25
N MET A 377 0.93 -13.31 -2.94
CA MET A 377 2.19 -14.04 -3.12
C MET A 377 2.64 -14.06 -4.58
N GLY A 378 1.74 -14.44 -5.49
CA GLY A 378 2.03 -14.49 -6.94
C GLY A 378 2.47 -13.12 -7.47
N GLN A 379 1.77 -12.05 -7.11
CA GLN A 379 2.11 -10.69 -7.50
C GLN A 379 3.44 -10.22 -6.93
N THR A 380 3.71 -10.51 -5.65
CA THR A 380 4.98 -10.16 -5.01
C THR A 380 6.15 -10.84 -5.71
N VAL A 381 6.02 -12.13 -6.04
CA VAL A 381 7.04 -12.87 -6.80
C VAL A 381 7.21 -12.27 -8.19
N PHE A 382 6.14 -12.02 -8.95
CA PHE A 382 6.22 -11.41 -10.28
C PHE A 382 6.92 -10.05 -10.25
N LYS A 383 6.57 -9.18 -9.32
CA LYS A 383 7.20 -7.85 -9.14
C LYS A 383 8.68 -8.00 -8.78
N SER A 384 9.01 -8.89 -7.83
CA SER A 384 10.36 -9.09 -7.34
C SER A 384 11.30 -9.68 -8.40
N LEU A 385 10.79 -10.49 -9.32
CA LEU A 385 11.53 -11.10 -10.42
C LEU A 385 11.41 -10.31 -11.75
N ASN A 386 10.91 -9.07 -11.70
CA ASN A 386 10.75 -8.18 -12.87
C ASN A 386 9.82 -8.73 -13.97
N LYS A 387 8.80 -9.52 -13.59
CA LYS A 387 7.77 -10.07 -14.49
C LYS A 387 6.62 -9.08 -14.69
N LYS A 388 6.91 -7.95 -15.33
CA LYS A 388 6.01 -6.79 -15.46
C LYS A 388 4.66 -7.13 -16.08
N LYS A 389 4.67 -7.89 -17.19
CA LYS A 389 3.45 -8.22 -17.94
C LYS A 389 2.49 -9.03 -17.07
N GLN A 390 2.99 -10.05 -16.35
CA GLN A 390 2.20 -10.87 -15.46
C GLN A 390 1.68 -10.06 -14.26
N ALA A 391 2.53 -9.23 -13.65
CA ALA A 391 2.15 -8.40 -12.53
C ALA A 391 1.01 -7.42 -12.89
N ILE A 392 1.07 -6.75 -14.05
CA ILE A 392 0.03 -5.84 -14.53
C ILE A 392 -1.24 -6.62 -14.90
N PHE A 393 -1.09 -7.72 -15.65
CA PHE A 393 -2.22 -8.53 -16.08
C PHE A 393 -3.08 -9.02 -14.90
N PHE A 394 -2.45 -9.59 -13.87
CA PHE A 394 -3.18 -10.08 -12.71
C PHE A 394 -3.73 -8.98 -11.80
N SER A 395 -3.16 -7.76 -11.83
CA SER A 395 -3.74 -6.60 -11.13
C SER A 395 -5.07 -6.19 -11.75
N ILE A 396 -5.17 -6.23 -13.08
CA ILE A 396 -6.39 -5.88 -13.82
C ILE A 396 -7.40 -7.02 -13.80
N LEU A 397 -6.95 -8.24 -14.09
CA LEU A 397 -7.80 -9.42 -14.24
C LEU A 397 -8.75 -9.60 -13.04
N ARG A 398 -8.20 -9.66 -11.83
CA ARG A 398 -9.03 -9.93 -10.67
C ARG A 398 -10.02 -8.80 -10.36
N LYS A 399 -9.53 -7.57 -10.29
CA LYS A 399 -10.35 -6.45 -9.82
C LYS A 399 -11.30 -5.90 -10.90
N VAL A 400 -10.81 -5.66 -12.09
CA VAL A 400 -11.60 -5.03 -13.16
C VAL A 400 -12.42 -6.08 -13.94
N VAL A 401 -11.77 -7.19 -14.32
CA VAL A 401 -12.41 -8.17 -15.21
C VAL A 401 -13.30 -9.15 -14.45
N ILE A 402 -13.00 -9.45 -13.18
CA ILE A 402 -13.78 -10.44 -12.42
C ILE A 402 -14.65 -9.75 -11.36
N VAL A 403 -14.07 -8.98 -10.40
CA VAL A 403 -14.83 -8.42 -9.28
C VAL A 403 -15.90 -7.44 -9.75
N VAL A 404 -15.56 -6.44 -10.57
CA VAL A 404 -16.54 -5.42 -10.99
C VAL A 404 -17.73 -6.03 -11.70
N PRO A 405 -17.59 -6.90 -12.74
CA PRO A 405 -18.76 -7.56 -13.34
C PRO A 405 -19.56 -8.43 -12.36
N LEU A 406 -18.88 -9.19 -11.49
CA LEU A 406 -19.58 -10.02 -10.50
C LEU A 406 -20.37 -9.18 -9.49
N THR A 407 -19.87 -7.99 -9.10
CA THR A 407 -20.56 -7.07 -8.19
C THR A 407 -21.90 -6.61 -8.75
N TYR A 408 -22.07 -6.56 -10.07
CA TYR A 408 -23.36 -6.29 -10.71
C TYR A 408 -24.13 -7.58 -11.09
N PHE A 409 -23.44 -8.58 -11.62
CA PHE A 409 -24.06 -9.80 -12.11
C PHE A 409 -24.75 -10.62 -10.98
N MET A 410 -24.07 -10.82 -9.86
CA MET A 410 -24.60 -11.65 -8.78
C MET A 410 -25.85 -11.04 -8.11
N PRO A 411 -25.87 -9.74 -7.76
CA PRO A 411 -27.06 -9.12 -7.17
C PRO A 411 -28.25 -9.08 -8.12
N TYR A 412 -28.04 -8.71 -9.39
CA TYR A 412 -29.14 -8.46 -10.32
C TYR A 412 -29.54 -9.67 -11.15
N ALA A 413 -28.59 -10.40 -11.74
CA ALA A 413 -28.89 -11.53 -12.62
C ALA A 413 -29.16 -12.83 -11.86
N LEU A 414 -28.47 -13.07 -10.73
CA LEU A 414 -28.71 -14.23 -9.86
C LEU A 414 -29.69 -13.91 -8.71
N HIS A 415 -30.23 -12.71 -8.68
CA HIS A 415 -31.18 -12.25 -7.65
C HIS A 415 -30.69 -12.41 -6.21
N MET A 416 -29.38 -12.35 -5.98
CA MET A 416 -28.79 -12.51 -4.65
C MET A 416 -28.86 -11.24 -3.79
N GLY A 417 -29.26 -10.09 -4.37
CA GLY A 417 -29.35 -8.82 -3.63
C GLY A 417 -28.00 -8.42 -3.02
N THR A 418 -28.01 -7.99 -1.74
CA THR A 418 -26.82 -7.58 -1.01
C THR A 418 -25.79 -8.69 -0.84
N ASP A 419 -26.23 -9.94 -0.64
CA ASP A 419 -25.33 -11.09 -0.51
C ASP A 419 -24.47 -11.29 -1.76
N GLY A 420 -25.00 -11.01 -2.95
CA GLY A 420 -24.28 -11.08 -4.20
C GLY A 420 -23.05 -10.14 -4.23
N VAL A 421 -23.15 -8.96 -3.63
CA VAL A 421 -22.00 -8.03 -3.53
C VAL A 421 -20.92 -8.61 -2.63
N PHE A 422 -21.28 -9.18 -1.49
CA PHE A 422 -20.32 -9.79 -0.56
C PHE A 422 -19.69 -11.07 -1.10
N PHE A 423 -20.42 -11.86 -1.90
CA PHE A 423 -19.89 -13.05 -2.54
C PHE A 423 -19.02 -12.77 -3.79
N ALA A 424 -19.11 -11.60 -4.40
CA ALA A 424 -18.30 -11.25 -5.57
C ALA A 424 -16.79 -11.32 -5.28
N GLU A 425 -16.34 -10.88 -4.08
CA GLU A 425 -14.94 -10.91 -3.70
C GLU A 425 -14.42 -12.35 -3.51
N PRO A 426 -15.03 -13.26 -2.71
CA PRO A 426 -14.56 -14.63 -2.58
C PRO A 426 -14.55 -15.40 -3.90
N VAL A 427 -15.55 -15.26 -4.77
CA VAL A 427 -15.56 -15.91 -6.09
C VAL A 427 -14.37 -15.43 -6.93
N SER A 428 -14.11 -14.12 -6.93
CA SER A 428 -12.98 -13.55 -7.64
C SER A 428 -11.63 -14.01 -7.06
N ASN A 429 -11.56 -14.18 -5.75
CA ASN A 429 -10.36 -14.66 -5.05
C ASN A 429 -10.03 -16.10 -5.49
N VAL A 430 -11.02 -16.99 -5.52
CA VAL A 430 -10.84 -18.38 -5.98
C VAL A 430 -10.34 -18.39 -7.43
N ILE A 431 -11.00 -17.68 -8.33
CA ILE A 431 -10.64 -17.67 -9.75
C ILE A 431 -9.31 -16.95 -9.97
N GLY A 432 -9.23 -15.67 -9.60
CA GLY A 432 -8.08 -14.82 -9.88
C GLY A 432 -6.85 -15.20 -9.07
N GLY A 433 -7.03 -15.56 -7.80
CA GLY A 433 -5.95 -15.98 -6.91
C GLY A 433 -5.31 -17.28 -7.36
N SER A 434 -6.13 -18.31 -7.67
CA SER A 434 -5.64 -19.60 -8.15
C SER A 434 -4.90 -19.47 -9.49
N ILE A 435 -5.48 -18.76 -10.46
CA ILE A 435 -4.85 -18.56 -11.77
C ILE A 435 -3.51 -17.81 -11.61
N CYS A 436 -3.47 -16.75 -10.80
CA CYS A 436 -2.24 -16.00 -10.54
C CYS A 436 -1.15 -16.89 -9.92
N PHE A 437 -1.49 -17.65 -8.90
CA PHE A 437 -0.55 -18.51 -8.18
C PHE A 437 -0.04 -19.66 -9.06
N ILE A 438 -0.92 -20.37 -9.76
CA ILE A 438 -0.55 -21.45 -10.67
C ILE A 438 0.36 -20.91 -11.80
N THR A 439 0.00 -19.77 -12.40
CA THR A 439 0.84 -19.14 -13.42
C THR A 439 2.20 -18.76 -12.87
N MET A 440 2.27 -18.25 -11.64
CA MET A 440 3.52 -17.94 -10.97
C MET A 440 4.37 -19.20 -10.78
N LEU A 441 3.80 -20.28 -10.26
CA LEU A 441 4.52 -21.55 -10.10
C LEU A 441 5.04 -22.07 -11.43
N CYS A 442 4.20 -22.17 -12.46
CA CYS A 442 4.58 -22.69 -13.77
C CYS A 442 5.70 -21.86 -14.43
N THR A 443 5.57 -20.53 -14.41
CA THR A 443 6.52 -19.66 -15.10
C THR A 443 7.83 -19.52 -14.33
N VAL A 444 7.76 -19.28 -13.03
CA VAL A 444 8.95 -19.00 -12.19
C VAL A 444 9.75 -20.27 -11.92
N LEU A 445 9.10 -21.39 -11.54
CA LEU A 445 9.82 -22.63 -11.27
C LEU A 445 10.52 -23.18 -12.52
N SER A 446 9.88 -23.06 -13.71
CA SER A 446 10.50 -23.45 -14.99
C SER A 446 11.75 -22.61 -15.27
N GLU A 447 11.70 -21.30 -15.01
CA GLU A 447 12.84 -20.41 -15.18
C GLU A 447 13.96 -20.73 -14.19
N LEU A 448 13.64 -20.94 -12.93
CA LEU A 448 14.62 -21.31 -11.90
C LEU A 448 15.33 -22.64 -12.23
N LYS A 449 14.59 -23.65 -12.73
CA LYS A 449 15.19 -24.90 -13.23
C LYS A 449 16.16 -24.65 -14.38
N ARG A 450 15.79 -23.78 -15.35
CA ARG A 450 16.69 -23.41 -16.46
C ARG A 450 17.93 -22.66 -15.97
N MET A 451 17.82 -21.86 -14.91
CA MET A 451 18.97 -21.17 -14.29
C MET A 451 19.90 -22.16 -13.57
N GLU A 452 19.36 -23.24 -12.96
CA GLU A 452 20.13 -24.34 -12.35
C GLU A 452 20.92 -25.14 -13.40
N ALA A 453 20.27 -25.44 -14.54
CA ALA A 453 20.87 -26.20 -15.62
C ALA A 453 21.99 -25.46 -16.40
N ARG A 454 22.09 -24.13 -16.24
CA ARG A 454 23.11 -23.29 -16.91
C ARG A 454 24.31 -22.97 -16.00
N LYS A 455 24.34 -23.51 -14.78
CA LYS A 455 25.48 -23.48 -13.85
C LYS A 455 26.34 -24.71 -14.05
#